data_31018e4042bf2fcbba2bbcb25ea84d0b
#
_entry.id   31018e4042bf2fcbba2bbcb25ea84d0b
#
_cell.length_a   1.000
_cell.length_b   1.000
_cell.length_c   1.000
_cell.angle_alpha   90.00
_cell.angle_beta   90.00
_cell.angle_gamma   90.00
#
_symmetry.space_group_name_H-M   'P 1'
#
loop_
_entity.id
_entity.type
_entity.pdbx_description
1 polymer ?
#
loop_
_entity_poly.entity_id
_entity_poly.type
_entity_poly.pdbx_seq_one_letter_code
_entity_poly.pdbx_strand_id
1 'polypeptide(L)'
;PAGNWTTGKLVDAFAQNGFLGEDGAYEHFVQFGANEDVAPNADFNASEYYAAKAAQFYGVEPSAVTELDIANVKAIIAENGMNAWTHYVQYGSDEGVNPSNAFDADAYLDAKTAALVAAGEKQPDGSEWTPEAVQKAISDAGMTVLEHYMTYGGKGEGEVAQGVTFPVPDDQKVPAEVTGNTYVLTPDLDAIVGTNGSDVIIGATQDGKGTFTSGDSIDGGE
;
A
#
# COMPACT_ATOMS: atom_id res chain seq x y z
N PRO A 1 17.34 -12.80 16.61
CA PRO A 1 16.44 -13.93 16.78
C PRO A 1 15.03 -13.40 16.66
N ALA A 2 14.35 -13.77 15.57
CA ALA A 2 12.94 -13.44 15.38
C ALA A 2 12.18 -14.11 16.52
N GLY A 3 11.74 -13.31 17.50
CA GLY A 3 10.91 -13.77 18.61
C GLY A 3 9.63 -14.34 18.06
N ASN A 4 9.16 -15.45 18.63
CA ASN A 4 7.89 -16.08 18.27
C ASN A 4 6.75 -15.14 18.71
N TRP A 5 6.45 -14.12 17.90
CA TRP A 5 5.39 -13.16 18.14
C TRP A 5 4.04 -13.83 17.92
N THR A 6 3.16 -13.72 18.88
CA THR A 6 1.75 -14.07 18.79
C THR A 6 0.94 -12.79 18.91
N THR A 7 -0.30 -12.79 18.44
CA THR A 7 -1.21 -11.63 18.57
C THR A 7 -1.27 -11.13 20.02
N GLY A 8 -1.35 -12.03 21.02
CA GLY A 8 -1.36 -11.65 22.42
C GLY A 8 -0.08 -10.92 22.86
N LYS A 9 1.11 -11.42 22.49
CA LYS A 9 2.38 -10.77 22.81
C LYS A 9 2.52 -9.41 22.13
N LEU A 10 1.98 -9.25 20.92
CA LEU A 10 1.98 -7.98 20.20
C LEU A 10 1.08 -6.95 20.90
N VAL A 11 -0.13 -7.36 21.28
CA VAL A 11 -1.08 -6.52 22.04
C VAL A 11 -0.47 -6.09 23.39
N ASP A 12 0.17 -7.03 24.11
CA ASP A 12 0.86 -6.71 25.38
C ASP A 12 2.02 -5.72 25.18
N ALA A 13 2.79 -5.88 24.09
CA ALA A 13 3.89 -4.96 23.77
C ALA A 13 3.37 -3.57 23.39
N PHE A 14 2.29 -3.47 22.65
CA PHE A 14 1.64 -2.20 22.33
C PHE A 14 1.14 -1.51 23.62
N ALA A 15 0.44 -2.25 24.48
CA ALA A 15 -0.07 -1.72 25.76
C ALA A 15 1.04 -1.21 26.67
N GLN A 16 2.19 -1.91 26.75
CA GLN A 16 3.35 -1.48 27.54
C GLN A 16 3.98 -0.17 27.02
N ASN A 17 3.78 0.14 25.74
CA ASN A 17 4.26 1.39 25.12
C ASN A 17 3.18 2.46 25.00
N GLY A 18 2.02 2.26 25.63
CA GLY A 18 0.94 3.25 25.70
C GLY A 18 -0.09 3.16 24.56
N PHE A 19 0.06 2.20 23.64
CA PHE A 19 -0.89 1.98 22.54
C PHE A 19 -1.98 1.01 23.02
N LEU A 20 -3.17 1.52 23.33
CA LEU A 20 -4.25 0.74 23.93
C LEU A 20 -5.42 0.53 22.97
N GLY A 21 -5.91 -0.70 22.91
CA GLY A 21 -7.08 -1.07 22.11
C GLY A 21 -6.87 -0.97 20.60
N GLU A 22 -7.95 -0.89 19.86
CA GLU A 22 -7.92 -0.76 18.39
C GLU A 22 -7.33 0.60 17.95
N ASP A 23 -7.68 1.67 18.65
CA ASP A 23 -7.12 3.01 18.40
C ASP A 23 -5.60 3.02 18.61
N GLY A 24 -5.11 2.35 19.65
CA GLY A 24 -3.67 2.24 19.90
C GLY A 24 -2.92 1.45 18.83
N ALA A 25 -3.53 0.43 18.25
CA ALA A 25 -2.93 -0.27 17.12
C ALA A 25 -2.82 0.64 15.88
N TYR A 26 -3.83 1.44 15.61
CA TYR A 26 -3.81 2.42 14.52
C TYR A 26 -2.79 3.53 14.78
N GLU A 27 -2.71 4.07 16.02
CA GLU A 27 -1.71 5.06 16.40
C GLU A 27 -0.29 4.52 16.23
N HIS A 28 -0.03 3.27 16.64
CA HIS A 28 1.26 2.62 16.43
C HIS A 28 1.57 2.48 14.94
N PHE A 29 0.57 2.06 14.15
CA PHE A 29 0.73 1.94 12.70
C PHE A 29 1.13 3.29 12.08
N VAL A 30 0.42 4.38 12.39
CA VAL A 30 0.70 5.71 11.82
C VAL A 30 2.08 6.22 12.22
N GLN A 31 2.52 5.96 13.47
CA GLN A 31 3.82 6.43 13.97
C GLN A 31 5.01 5.61 13.45
N PHE A 32 4.84 4.29 13.28
CA PHE A 32 5.93 3.37 12.99
C PHE A 32 5.65 2.48 11.79
N GLY A 33 4.57 1.71 11.82
CA GLY A 33 4.27 0.68 10.83
C GLY A 33 4.15 1.21 9.40
N ALA A 34 3.60 2.40 9.22
CA ALA A 34 3.49 3.02 7.91
C ALA A 34 4.85 3.37 7.27
N ASN A 35 5.90 3.58 8.11
CA ASN A 35 7.28 3.78 7.64
C ASN A 35 8.04 2.46 7.45
N GLU A 36 7.50 1.36 7.96
CA GLU A 36 8.03 0.01 7.82
C GLU A 36 7.33 -0.77 6.70
N ASP A 37 6.53 -0.08 5.88
CA ASP A 37 5.69 -0.63 4.81
C ASP A 37 4.75 -1.76 5.29
N VAL A 38 4.36 -1.73 6.58
CA VAL A 38 3.38 -2.65 7.15
C VAL A 38 1.98 -2.28 6.68
N ALA A 39 1.18 -3.26 6.26
CA ALA A 39 -0.21 -3.04 5.90
C ALA A 39 -1.08 -2.84 7.16
N PRO A 40 -1.89 -1.77 7.24
CA PRO A 40 -2.81 -1.54 8.38
C PRO A 40 -3.98 -2.52 8.39
N ASN A 41 -4.35 -3.03 7.23
CA ASN A 41 -5.46 -3.95 7.00
C ASN A 41 -5.25 -4.71 5.69
N ALA A 42 -6.19 -5.59 5.31
CA ALA A 42 -6.09 -6.40 4.10
C ALA A 42 -6.33 -5.60 2.80
N ASP A 43 -6.93 -4.42 2.89
CA ASP A 43 -7.35 -3.61 1.74
C ASP A 43 -6.36 -2.46 1.43
N PHE A 44 -5.27 -2.34 2.21
CA PHE A 44 -4.15 -1.43 1.93
C PHE A 44 -2.83 -2.20 1.90
N ASN A 45 -2.06 -1.99 0.86
CA ASN A 45 -0.71 -2.54 0.73
C ASN A 45 0.23 -1.47 0.18
N ALA A 46 1.27 -1.11 0.95
CA ALA A 46 2.17 -0.01 0.61
C ALA A 46 2.89 -0.23 -0.73
N SER A 47 3.37 -1.45 -1.00
CA SER A 47 4.07 -1.78 -2.24
C SER A 47 3.16 -1.70 -3.45
N GLU A 48 1.96 -2.28 -3.35
CA GLU A 48 0.95 -2.21 -4.41
C GLU A 48 0.47 -0.77 -4.64
N TYR A 49 0.33 0.02 -3.56
CA TYR A 49 0.01 1.44 -3.67
C TYR A 49 1.08 2.23 -4.44
N TYR A 50 2.37 2.03 -4.10
CA TYR A 50 3.46 2.68 -4.85
C TYR A 50 3.47 2.27 -6.31
N ALA A 51 3.17 1.00 -6.61
CA ALA A 51 3.07 0.51 -7.99
C ALA A 51 1.88 1.12 -8.73
N ALA A 52 0.69 1.20 -8.11
CA ALA A 52 -0.48 1.85 -8.68
C ALA A 52 -0.22 3.35 -8.92
N LYS A 53 0.44 4.03 -7.96
CA LYS A 53 0.83 5.42 -8.13
C LYS A 53 1.88 5.61 -9.23
N ALA A 54 2.81 4.68 -9.39
CA ALA A 54 3.78 4.71 -10.48
C ALA A 54 3.11 4.52 -11.85
N ALA A 55 2.14 3.59 -11.97
CA ALA A 55 1.36 3.42 -13.19
C ALA A 55 0.66 4.73 -13.59
N GLN A 56 0.00 5.38 -12.63
CA GLN A 56 -0.65 6.68 -12.85
C GLN A 56 0.35 7.77 -13.21
N PHE A 57 1.44 7.89 -12.46
CA PHE A 57 2.43 8.96 -12.64
C PHE A 57 3.12 8.91 -14.00
N TYR A 58 3.47 7.71 -14.47
CA TYR A 58 4.11 7.51 -15.78
C TYR A 58 3.10 7.29 -16.92
N GLY A 59 1.81 7.14 -16.63
CA GLY A 59 0.77 6.89 -17.64
C GLY A 59 0.96 5.58 -18.39
N VAL A 60 1.37 4.53 -17.66
CA VAL A 60 1.59 3.18 -18.20
C VAL A 60 0.53 2.21 -17.68
N GLU A 61 0.35 1.08 -18.40
CA GLU A 61 -0.50 0.01 -17.90
C GLU A 61 0.03 -0.54 -16.58
N PRO A 62 -0.83 -0.90 -15.61
CA PRO A 62 -0.41 -1.40 -14.30
C PRO A 62 0.60 -2.55 -14.37
N SER A 63 0.40 -3.51 -15.28
CA SER A 63 1.30 -4.65 -15.50
C SER A 63 2.64 -4.29 -16.14
N ALA A 64 2.80 -3.07 -16.66
CA ALA A 64 4.03 -2.60 -17.30
C ALA A 64 4.92 -1.77 -16.35
N VAL A 65 4.46 -1.53 -15.12
CA VAL A 65 5.23 -0.81 -14.11
C VAL A 65 6.49 -1.61 -13.74
N THR A 66 7.62 -0.93 -13.75
CA THR A 66 8.90 -1.54 -13.37
C THR A 66 9.27 -1.22 -11.92
N GLU A 67 10.15 -2.01 -11.33
CA GLU A 67 10.67 -1.73 -9.98
C GLU A 67 11.36 -0.36 -9.89
N LEU A 68 12.00 0.09 -10.97
CA LEU A 68 12.61 1.42 -11.02
C LEU A 68 11.54 2.52 -10.96
N ASP A 69 10.41 2.35 -11.61
CA ASP A 69 9.30 3.30 -11.57
C ASP A 69 8.74 3.38 -10.14
N ILE A 70 8.55 2.23 -9.49
CA ILE A 70 8.10 2.14 -8.10
C ILE A 70 9.11 2.82 -7.16
N ALA A 71 10.40 2.52 -7.30
CA ALA A 71 11.45 3.11 -6.47
C ALA A 71 11.53 4.63 -6.64
N ASN A 72 11.38 5.14 -7.86
CA ASN A 72 11.37 6.58 -8.13
C ASN A 72 10.16 7.27 -7.47
N VAL A 73 8.97 6.71 -7.60
CA VAL A 73 7.76 7.27 -6.98
C VAL A 73 7.85 7.21 -5.45
N LYS A 74 8.34 6.10 -4.90
CA LYS A 74 8.60 5.97 -3.46
C LYS A 74 9.57 7.06 -2.97
N ALA A 75 10.66 7.32 -3.71
CA ALA A 75 11.62 8.37 -3.39
C ALA A 75 10.99 9.77 -3.44
N ILE A 76 10.20 10.08 -4.48
CA ILE A 76 9.50 11.37 -4.61
C ILE A 76 8.55 11.61 -3.43
N ILE A 77 7.79 10.59 -3.03
CA ILE A 77 6.86 10.66 -1.89
C ILE A 77 7.65 10.88 -0.60
N ALA A 78 8.76 10.15 -0.40
CA ALA A 78 9.62 10.27 0.77
C ALA A 78 10.33 11.64 0.86
N GLU A 79 10.77 12.22 -0.25
CA GLU A 79 11.36 13.58 -0.31
C GLU A 79 10.38 14.67 0.18
N ASN A 80 9.07 14.42 0.07
CA ASN A 80 8.02 15.29 0.60
C ASN A 80 7.64 14.95 2.06
N GLY A 81 8.40 14.10 2.75
CA GLY A 81 8.19 13.72 4.14
C GLY A 81 7.00 12.78 4.36
N MET A 82 6.57 12.09 3.31
CA MET A 82 5.42 11.18 3.35
C MET A 82 5.86 9.73 3.13
N ASN A 83 5.00 8.80 3.53
CA ASN A 83 5.05 7.38 3.17
C ASN A 83 3.79 7.01 2.36
N ALA A 84 3.65 5.75 1.96
CA ALA A 84 2.51 5.28 1.18
C ALA A 84 1.16 5.64 1.82
N TRP A 85 1.02 5.40 3.13
CA TRP A 85 -0.22 5.66 3.84
C TRP A 85 -0.55 7.15 3.91
N THR A 86 0.40 7.97 4.36
CA THR A 86 0.17 9.42 4.49
C THR A 86 -0.08 10.08 3.15
N HIS A 87 0.59 9.62 2.08
CA HIS A 87 0.32 10.10 0.72
C HIS A 87 -1.07 9.66 0.24
N TYR A 88 -1.46 8.38 0.48
CA TYR A 88 -2.79 7.90 0.12
C TYR A 88 -3.90 8.71 0.80
N VAL A 89 -3.80 8.91 2.11
CA VAL A 89 -4.80 9.68 2.88
C VAL A 89 -4.88 11.14 2.43
N GLN A 90 -3.75 11.75 2.11
CA GLN A 90 -3.71 13.18 1.80
C GLN A 90 -4.00 13.50 0.33
N TYR A 91 -3.67 12.60 -0.57
CA TYR A 91 -3.77 12.84 -2.02
C TYR A 91 -4.32 11.63 -2.79
N GLY A 92 -3.76 10.44 -2.57
CA GLY A 92 -3.96 9.27 -3.42
C GLY A 92 -5.43 8.84 -3.57
N SER A 93 -6.21 8.96 -2.50
CA SER A 93 -7.65 8.66 -2.55
C SER A 93 -8.40 9.62 -3.47
N ASP A 94 -8.11 10.92 -3.41
CA ASP A 94 -8.74 11.93 -4.27
C ASP A 94 -8.23 11.85 -5.71
N GLU A 95 -7.01 11.36 -5.90
CA GLU A 95 -6.41 11.12 -7.23
C GLU A 95 -6.91 9.81 -7.88
N GLY A 96 -7.76 9.03 -7.19
CA GLY A 96 -8.29 7.75 -7.69
C GLY A 96 -7.24 6.64 -7.75
N VAL A 97 -6.19 6.69 -6.90
CA VAL A 97 -5.19 5.62 -6.84
C VAL A 97 -5.68 4.50 -5.94
N ASN A 98 -5.73 3.28 -6.45
CA ASN A 98 -6.11 2.12 -5.64
C ASN A 98 -5.09 1.88 -4.50
N PRO A 99 -5.55 1.66 -3.26
CA PRO A 99 -4.68 1.42 -2.11
C PRO A 99 -4.03 0.03 -2.12
N SER A 100 -4.57 -0.91 -2.89
CA SER A 100 -4.06 -2.26 -3.09
C SER A 100 -4.78 -2.97 -4.24
N ASN A 101 -4.29 -4.15 -4.62
CA ASN A 101 -5.01 -5.04 -5.54
C ASN A 101 -6.28 -5.67 -4.93
N ALA A 102 -6.46 -5.56 -3.62
CA ALA A 102 -7.64 -6.07 -2.92
C ALA A 102 -8.81 -5.09 -2.95
N PHE A 103 -8.57 -3.79 -3.23
CA PHE A 103 -9.61 -2.76 -3.23
C PHE A 103 -9.53 -1.85 -4.45
N ASP A 104 -10.56 -1.93 -5.29
CA ASP A 104 -10.82 -1.07 -6.43
C ASP A 104 -11.78 0.07 -6.01
N ALA A 105 -11.22 1.27 -5.89
CA ALA A 105 -11.96 2.45 -5.45
C ALA A 105 -13.05 2.85 -6.46
N ASP A 106 -12.77 2.75 -7.76
CA ASP A 106 -13.73 3.11 -8.80
C ASP A 106 -14.91 2.15 -8.81
N ALA A 107 -14.66 0.83 -8.69
CA ALA A 107 -15.72 -0.17 -8.61
C ALA A 107 -16.61 0.04 -7.37
N TYR A 108 -16.02 0.43 -6.24
CA TYR A 108 -16.79 0.79 -5.05
C TYR A 108 -17.64 2.04 -5.26
N LEU A 109 -17.08 3.11 -5.83
CA LEU A 109 -17.78 4.36 -6.13
C LEU A 109 -18.94 4.14 -7.11
N ASP A 110 -18.73 3.31 -8.12
CA ASP A 110 -19.78 2.90 -9.07
C ASP A 110 -20.94 2.18 -8.38
N ALA A 111 -20.62 1.21 -7.52
CA ALA A 111 -21.63 0.46 -6.77
C ALA A 111 -22.42 1.36 -5.82
N LYS A 112 -21.76 2.26 -5.11
CA LYS A 112 -22.40 3.25 -4.22
C LYS A 112 -23.29 4.20 -5.00
N THR A 113 -22.80 4.71 -6.13
CA THR A 113 -23.57 5.59 -7.03
C THR A 113 -24.82 4.90 -7.55
N ALA A 114 -24.68 3.65 -8.02
CA ALA A 114 -25.81 2.87 -8.52
C ALA A 114 -26.90 2.67 -7.44
N ALA A 115 -26.46 2.42 -6.20
CA ALA A 115 -27.38 2.26 -5.07
C ALA A 115 -28.12 3.55 -4.72
N LEU A 116 -27.43 4.71 -4.69
CA LEU A 116 -28.06 6.02 -4.46
C LEU A 116 -29.08 6.35 -5.54
N VAL A 117 -28.74 6.13 -6.82
CA VAL A 117 -29.64 6.36 -7.95
C VAL A 117 -30.85 5.43 -7.88
N ALA A 118 -30.65 4.14 -7.54
CA ALA A 118 -31.74 3.17 -7.39
C ALA A 118 -32.70 3.53 -6.22
N ALA A 119 -32.17 4.15 -5.18
CA ALA A 119 -32.98 4.67 -4.06
C ALA A 119 -33.70 5.98 -4.39
N GLY A 120 -33.43 6.59 -5.55
CA GLY A 120 -34.00 7.88 -5.95
C GLY A 120 -33.39 9.08 -5.22
N GLU A 121 -32.22 8.87 -4.59
CA GLU A 121 -31.49 9.93 -3.91
C GLU A 121 -30.89 10.92 -4.90
N LYS A 122 -30.87 12.19 -4.52
CA LYS A 122 -30.30 13.28 -5.32
C LYS A 122 -29.23 14.02 -4.56
N GLN A 123 -28.32 14.66 -5.30
CA GLN A 123 -27.41 15.62 -4.72
C GLN A 123 -28.16 16.83 -4.13
N PRO A 124 -27.54 17.62 -3.24
CA PRO A 124 -28.19 18.79 -2.64
C PRO A 124 -28.71 19.84 -3.62
N ASP A 125 -28.16 19.89 -4.85
CA ASP A 125 -28.59 20.77 -5.92
C ASP A 125 -29.70 20.16 -6.81
N GLY A 126 -30.13 18.92 -6.52
CA GLY A 126 -31.16 18.17 -7.23
C GLY A 126 -30.68 17.37 -8.42
N SER A 127 -29.38 17.38 -8.74
CA SER A 127 -28.79 16.56 -9.80
C SER A 127 -28.69 15.09 -9.40
N GLU A 128 -28.46 14.21 -10.40
CA GLU A 128 -28.18 12.80 -10.16
C GLU A 128 -26.78 12.64 -9.53
N TRP A 129 -26.63 11.62 -8.70
CA TRP A 129 -25.32 11.19 -8.23
C TRP A 129 -24.48 10.62 -9.38
N THR A 130 -23.21 10.98 -9.38
CA THR A 130 -22.16 10.38 -10.22
C THR A 130 -21.04 9.86 -9.34
N PRO A 131 -20.18 8.95 -9.82
CA PRO A 131 -19.02 8.46 -9.03
C PRO A 131 -18.16 9.60 -8.51
N GLU A 132 -17.89 10.62 -9.32
CA GLU A 132 -17.09 11.80 -8.94
C GLU A 132 -17.79 12.63 -7.85
N ALA A 133 -19.11 12.74 -7.91
CA ALA A 133 -19.88 13.46 -6.88
C ALA A 133 -19.90 12.68 -5.56
N VAL A 134 -19.95 11.35 -5.62
CA VAL A 134 -19.82 10.47 -4.44
C VAL A 134 -18.44 10.58 -3.84
N GLN A 135 -17.38 10.48 -4.65
CA GLN A 135 -15.99 10.65 -4.21
C GLN A 135 -15.80 12.00 -3.52
N LYS A 136 -16.28 13.07 -4.16
CA LYS A 136 -16.21 14.41 -3.58
C LYS A 136 -16.94 14.51 -2.24
N ALA A 137 -18.13 13.92 -2.10
CA ALA A 137 -18.87 13.94 -0.86
C ALA A 137 -18.14 13.18 0.27
N ILE A 138 -17.47 12.08 -0.05
CA ILE A 138 -16.63 11.32 0.87
C ILE A 138 -15.43 12.16 1.32
N SER A 139 -14.73 12.80 0.37
CA SER A 139 -13.59 13.68 0.65
C SER A 139 -14.01 14.92 1.46
N ASP A 140 -15.13 15.58 1.12
CA ASP A 140 -15.67 16.70 1.87
C ASP A 140 -16.05 16.32 3.33
N ALA A 141 -16.36 15.05 3.57
CA ALA A 141 -16.58 14.50 4.91
C ALA A 141 -15.27 14.17 5.67
N GLY A 142 -14.11 14.40 5.05
CA GLY A 142 -12.80 14.15 5.63
C GLY A 142 -12.38 12.69 5.65
N MET A 143 -12.91 11.87 4.75
CA MET A 143 -12.64 10.44 4.65
C MET A 143 -11.98 10.11 3.30
N THR A 144 -11.14 9.08 3.28
CA THR A 144 -10.75 8.42 2.03
C THR A 144 -11.85 7.46 1.56
N VAL A 145 -11.81 7.08 0.28
CA VAL A 145 -12.75 6.09 -0.28
C VAL A 145 -12.64 4.76 0.46
N LEU A 146 -11.41 4.32 0.81
CA LEU A 146 -11.18 3.12 1.60
C LEU A 146 -11.77 3.22 3.01
N GLU A 147 -11.54 4.32 3.72
CA GLU A 147 -12.11 4.53 5.06
C GLU A 147 -13.63 4.52 5.04
N HIS A 148 -14.25 5.14 4.02
CA HIS A 148 -15.69 5.11 3.84
C HIS A 148 -16.19 3.67 3.60
N TYR A 149 -15.50 2.88 2.75
CA TYR A 149 -15.83 1.48 2.53
C TYR A 149 -15.73 0.68 3.83
N MET A 150 -14.64 0.79 4.57
CA MET A 150 -14.43 0.06 5.83
C MET A 150 -15.43 0.44 6.91
N THR A 151 -15.84 1.69 6.96
CA THR A 151 -16.75 2.21 7.99
C THR A 151 -18.19 1.83 7.70
N TYR A 152 -18.63 1.97 6.46
CA TYR A 152 -20.01 1.83 6.03
C TYR A 152 -20.22 0.70 5.01
N GLY A 153 -19.53 0.76 3.87
CA GLY A 153 -19.77 -0.12 2.74
C GLY A 153 -19.54 -1.59 3.03
N GLY A 154 -18.38 -1.93 3.62
CA GLY A 154 -18.03 -3.32 3.97
C GLY A 154 -18.93 -3.94 5.05
N LYS A 155 -19.64 -3.12 5.80
CA LYS A 155 -20.63 -3.55 6.83
C LYS A 155 -22.05 -3.61 6.31
N GLY A 156 -22.28 -3.24 5.04
CA GLY A 156 -23.61 -3.13 4.45
C GLY A 156 -24.37 -1.89 4.91
N GLU A 157 -23.67 -0.92 5.46
CA GLU A 157 -24.22 0.39 5.78
C GLU A 157 -24.02 1.32 4.56
N GLY A 158 -24.91 2.26 4.35
CA GLY A 158 -24.77 3.21 3.25
C GLY A 158 -24.92 2.61 1.84
N GLU A 159 -25.98 1.82 1.62
CA GLU A 159 -26.52 1.32 0.35
C GLU A 159 -25.72 0.19 -0.34
N VAL A 160 -24.52 -0.12 0.11
CA VAL A 160 -23.76 -1.29 -0.38
C VAL A 160 -24.07 -2.51 0.50
N ALA A 161 -24.38 -3.64 -0.12
CA ALA A 161 -24.72 -4.86 0.61
C ALA A 161 -23.51 -5.39 1.41
N GLN A 162 -23.78 -5.88 2.63
CA GLN A 162 -22.73 -6.44 3.50
C GLN A 162 -21.99 -7.59 2.81
N GLY A 163 -20.67 -7.59 2.94
CA GLY A 163 -19.80 -8.65 2.42
C GLY A 163 -19.48 -8.55 0.93
N VAL A 164 -19.92 -7.48 0.26
CA VAL A 164 -19.45 -7.20 -1.11
C VAL A 164 -18.02 -6.69 -1.02
N THR A 165 -17.13 -7.29 -1.82
CA THR A 165 -15.73 -6.89 -1.98
C THR A 165 -15.49 -6.34 -3.37
N PHE A 166 -14.51 -5.48 -3.51
CA PHE A 166 -14.19 -4.78 -4.74
C PHE A 166 -12.71 -5.01 -5.11
N PRO A 167 -12.29 -6.25 -5.41
CA PRO A 167 -10.90 -6.48 -5.82
C PRO A 167 -10.65 -5.88 -7.21
N VAL A 168 -9.44 -5.35 -7.41
CA VAL A 168 -8.97 -4.91 -8.71
C VAL A 168 -9.02 -6.09 -9.70
N PRO A 169 -9.56 -5.91 -10.92
CA PRO A 169 -9.55 -6.93 -11.97
C PRO A 169 -8.13 -7.43 -12.28
N ASP A 170 -7.98 -8.71 -12.59
CA ASP A 170 -6.65 -9.34 -12.76
C ASP A 170 -5.78 -8.69 -13.85
N ASP A 171 -6.39 -8.13 -14.89
CA ASP A 171 -5.72 -7.41 -15.96
C ASP A 171 -5.32 -5.97 -15.62
N GLN A 172 -5.81 -5.46 -14.48
CA GLN A 172 -5.50 -4.13 -13.95
C GLN A 172 -4.67 -4.18 -12.67
N LYS A 173 -4.34 -5.37 -12.16
CA LYS A 173 -3.50 -5.52 -11.00
C LYS A 173 -2.08 -5.03 -11.26
N VAL A 174 -1.56 -4.31 -10.30
CA VAL A 174 -0.14 -3.98 -10.27
C VAL A 174 0.67 -5.19 -9.80
N PRO A 175 1.98 -5.28 -10.17
CA PRO A 175 2.86 -6.31 -9.62
C PRO A 175 2.89 -6.23 -8.09
N ALA A 176 2.72 -7.38 -7.44
CA ALA A 176 3.04 -7.48 -6.01
C ALA A 176 4.57 -7.36 -5.88
N GLU A 177 5.03 -6.59 -4.88
CA GLU A 177 6.47 -6.57 -4.59
C GLU A 177 6.89 -8.00 -4.24
N VAL A 178 7.75 -8.58 -5.05
CA VAL A 178 8.43 -9.82 -4.70
C VAL A 178 9.52 -9.41 -3.74
N THR A 179 9.34 -9.73 -2.45
CA THR A 179 10.35 -9.44 -1.43
C THR A 179 11.66 -10.14 -1.80
N GLY A 180 12.67 -9.35 -2.15
CA GLY A 180 14.01 -9.84 -2.38
C GLY A 180 14.72 -10.23 -1.08
N ASN A 181 15.87 -10.82 -1.22
CA ASN A 181 16.74 -11.19 -0.11
C ASN A 181 17.81 -10.13 0.15
N THR A 182 18.33 -10.12 1.38
CA THR A 182 19.54 -9.35 1.70
C THR A 182 20.74 -10.27 1.74
N TYR A 183 21.71 -9.96 0.92
CA TYR A 183 22.99 -10.66 0.85
C TYR A 183 24.10 -9.74 1.41
N VAL A 184 24.93 -10.28 2.26
CA VAL A 184 26.10 -9.57 2.81
C VAL A 184 27.34 -10.17 2.22
N LEU A 185 28.10 -9.37 1.48
CA LEU A 185 29.38 -9.81 0.89
C LEU A 185 30.45 -10.03 1.95
N THR A 186 31.32 -10.97 1.69
CA THR A 186 32.49 -11.31 2.52
C THR A 186 33.80 -10.87 1.84
N PRO A 187 34.96 -10.85 2.53
CA PRO A 187 36.26 -10.62 1.89
C PRO A 187 36.74 -11.76 1.00
N ASP A 188 36.05 -12.91 1.05
CA ASP A 188 36.30 -14.07 0.20
C ASP A 188 35.46 -13.98 -1.11
N LEU A 189 35.57 -15.01 -1.96
CA LEU A 189 34.75 -15.07 -3.18
C LEU A 189 33.30 -15.37 -2.87
N ASP A 190 32.42 -14.46 -3.25
CA ASP A 190 30.98 -14.61 -3.11
C ASP A 190 30.33 -15.00 -4.44
N ALA A 191 29.42 -15.96 -4.39
CA ALA A 191 28.55 -16.33 -5.50
C ALA A 191 27.09 -16.13 -5.08
N ILE A 192 26.50 -15.03 -5.50
CA ILE A 192 25.14 -14.67 -5.19
C ILE A 192 24.28 -14.88 -6.42
N VAL A 193 23.17 -15.58 -6.23
CA VAL A 193 22.07 -15.62 -7.18
C VAL A 193 20.87 -14.99 -6.46
N GLY A 194 20.43 -13.87 -6.97
CA GLY A 194 19.27 -13.14 -6.48
C GLY A 194 17.95 -13.90 -6.71
N THR A 195 16.88 -13.27 -6.28
CA THR A 195 15.51 -13.72 -6.48
C THR A 195 14.85 -12.90 -7.60
N ASN A 196 13.55 -13.12 -7.86
CA ASN A 196 12.76 -12.26 -8.74
C ASN A 196 12.37 -10.93 -8.07
N GLY A 197 12.80 -10.67 -6.84
CA GLY A 197 12.47 -9.49 -6.06
C GLY A 197 13.61 -8.51 -5.93
N SER A 198 13.34 -7.36 -5.31
CA SER A 198 14.33 -6.32 -5.06
C SER A 198 15.38 -6.77 -4.04
N ASP A 199 16.44 -7.42 -4.50
CA ASP A 199 17.51 -7.90 -3.66
C ASP A 199 18.41 -6.75 -3.19
N VAL A 200 18.83 -6.83 -1.94
CA VAL A 200 19.80 -5.90 -1.35
C VAL A 200 21.14 -6.60 -1.18
N ILE A 201 22.18 -6.05 -1.82
CA ILE A 201 23.54 -6.57 -1.70
C ILE A 201 24.37 -5.57 -0.90
N ILE A 202 24.80 -5.97 0.29
CA ILE A 202 25.57 -5.13 1.21
C ILE A 202 27.04 -5.47 1.08
N GLY A 203 27.81 -4.52 0.54
CA GLY A 203 29.27 -4.54 0.57
C GLY A 203 29.81 -3.59 1.64
N ALA A 204 30.82 -4.01 2.37
CA ALA A 204 31.42 -3.23 3.46
C ALA A 204 32.95 -3.38 3.42
N THR A 205 33.64 -2.77 4.37
CA THR A 205 35.05 -3.07 4.66
C THR A 205 35.09 -3.90 5.93
N GLN A 206 35.64 -5.12 5.83
CA GLN A 206 35.81 -6.01 6.96
C GLN A 206 37.31 -6.25 7.16
N ASP A 207 37.84 -6.03 8.36
CA ASP A 207 39.26 -6.17 8.71
C ASP A 207 40.22 -5.42 7.75
N GLY A 208 39.78 -4.23 7.28
CA GLY A 208 40.57 -3.39 6.37
C GLY A 208 40.59 -3.88 4.91
N LYS A 209 39.78 -4.89 4.56
CA LYS A 209 39.60 -5.39 3.20
C LYS A 209 38.20 -5.06 2.70
N GLY A 210 38.09 -4.65 1.44
CA GLY A 210 36.77 -4.53 0.80
C GLY A 210 36.13 -5.90 0.64
N THR A 211 34.83 -5.97 0.87
CA THR A 211 34.04 -7.21 0.68
C THR A 211 33.54 -7.36 -0.76
N PHE A 212 33.60 -6.32 -1.58
CA PHE A 212 33.35 -6.43 -3.01
C PHE A 212 34.67 -6.68 -3.73
N THR A 213 34.88 -7.90 -4.23
CA THR A 213 36.13 -8.34 -4.85
C THR A 213 35.95 -8.62 -6.36
N SER A 214 37.07 -8.62 -7.12
CA SER A 214 37.02 -8.86 -8.57
C SER A 214 36.68 -10.31 -8.96
N GLY A 215 36.55 -11.19 -7.96
CA GLY A 215 36.21 -12.61 -8.19
C GLY A 215 34.78 -12.93 -7.82
N ASP A 216 34.03 -11.98 -7.26
CA ASP A 216 32.62 -12.19 -6.90
C ASP A 216 31.77 -12.35 -8.15
N SER A 217 30.80 -13.24 -8.05
CA SER A 217 29.77 -13.44 -9.06
C SER A 217 28.42 -13.04 -8.47
N ILE A 218 27.80 -12.02 -9.04
CA ILE A 218 26.51 -11.52 -8.61
C ILE A 218 25.55 -11.59 -9.79
N ASP A 219 24.55 -12.46 -9.67
CA ASP A 219 23.40 -12.57 -10.56
C ASP A 219 22.18 -12.02 -9.82
N GLY A 220 21.55 -11.01 -10.36
CA GLY A 220 20.38 -10.36 -9.72
C GLY A 220 19.12 -11.21 -9.73
N GLY A 221 19.11 -12.39 -10.36
CA GLY A 221 17.93 -13.22 -10.57
C GLY A 221 17.10 -12.78 -11.79
N GLU A 222 15.90 -13.38 -11.99
CA GLU A 222 14.97 -13.05 -13.08
C GLU A 222 13.72 -12.32 -12.55
#